data_bcf8c939ea21c71f5f9a0a6e59bf6004
#
_entry.id   bcf8c939ea21c71f5f9a0a6e59bf6004
#
_cell.length_a   1.000
_cell.length_b   1.000
_cell.length_c   1.000
_cell.angle_alpha   90.00
_cell.angle_beta   90.00
_cell.angle_gamma   90.00
#
_symmetry.space_group_name_H-M   'P 1'
#
loop_
_entity.id
_entity.type
_entity.pdbx_description
1 polymer ?
#
loop_
_entity_poly.entity_id
_entity_poly.type
_entity_poly.pdbx_seq_one_letter_code
_entity_poly.pdbx_strand_id
1 'polypeptide(L)'
;LWMGKDYLLPNWTVFIIIANYYTAGVQYASTTYREVTGLFKIGKYRPLIAAVINLVISIILAYPLGISGILLGTIISRLCVYFWYDPYIIHKTLFARSVSKYFKTYVIYAAVSICTGMLCLFICSRIQISSGIINFIAKMIVCAIMPNIIFVITFRHTDEFKKIKWYAQSLYQRRKNCAH
;
A
#
# COMPACT_ATOMS: atom_id res chain seq x y z
N LEU A 1 0.46 -22.41 -12.79
CA LEU A 1 -0.31 -23.67 -12.78
C LEU A 1 -1.46 -23.67 -13.79
N TRP A 2 -2.15 -22.55 -13.97
CA TRP A 2 -3.35 -22.52 -14.82
C TRP A 2 -3.06 -22.03 -16.25
N MET A 3 -2.24 -21.00 -16.41
CA MET A 3 -2.02 -20.37 -17.73
C MET A 3 -0.73 -20.78 -18.44
N GLY A 4 0.10 -21.65 -17.86
CA GLY A 4 1.39 -22.05 -18.44
C GLY A 4 2.51 -21.02 -18.25
N LYS A 5 3.74 -21.40 -18.65
CA LYS A 5 4.93 -20.57 -18.42
C LYS A 5 5.01 -19.34 -19.32
N ASP A 6 4.36 -19.37 -20.48
CA ASP A 6 4.42 -18.31 -21.49
C ASP A 6 3.65 -17.04 -21.09
N TYR A 7 2.75 -17.15 -20.10
CA TYR A 7 1.97 -16.02 -19.57
C TYR A 7 2.55 -15.41 -18.29
N LEU A 8 3.74 -15.84 -17.87
CA LEU A 8 4.38 -15.27 -16.69
C LEU A 8 4.90 -13.86 -17.00
N LEU A 9 4.42 -12.90 -16.22
CA LEU A 9 4.96 -11.53 -16.27
C LEU A 9 6.43 -11.51 -15.83
N PRO A 10 7.27 -10.66 -16.44
CA PRO A 10 8.62 -10.45 -15.98
C PRO A 10 8.65 -10.01 -14.52
N ASN A 11 9.63 -10.44 -13.75
CA ASN A 11 9.77 -10.09 -12.33
C ASN A 11 9.71 -8.57 -12.09
N TRP A 12 10.27 -7.79 -13.01
CA TRP A 12 10.22 -6.33 -12.97
C TRP A 12 8.80 -5.77 -12.98
N THR A 13 7.94 -6.31 -13.86
CA THR A 13 6.52 -5.92 -13.93
C THR A 13 5.79 -6.26 -12.63
N VAL A 14 6.08 -7.41 -12.04
CA VAL A 14 5.50 -7.81 -10.74
C VAL A 14 5.91 -6.82 -9.64
N PHE A 15 7.17 -6.40 -9.57
CA PHE A 15 7.62 -5.37 -8.62
C PHE A 15 6.89 -4.04 -8.82
N ILE A 16 6.67 -3.61 -10.06
CA ILE A 16 5.92 -2.39 -10.37
C ILE A 16 4.46 -2.53 -9.91
N ILE A 17 3.83 -3.68 -10.12
CA ILE A 17 2.46 -3.93 -9.63
C ILE A 17 2.41 -3.83 -8.11
N ILE A 18 3.34 -4.44 -7.39
CA ILE A 18 3.41 -4.35 -5.92
C ILE A 18 3.59 -2.90 -5.47
N ALA A 19 4.50 -2.15 -6.08
CA ALA A 19 4.72 -0.73 -5.79
C ALA A 19 3.48 0.12 -6.07
N ASN A 20 2.72 -0.21 -7.13
CA ASN A 20 1.47 0.45 -7.47
C ASN A 20 0.39 0.21 -6.39
N TYR A 21 0.25 -1.03 -5.92
CA TYR A 21 -0.66 -1.35 -4.81
C TYR A 21 -0.27 -0.64 -3.52
N TYR A 22 1.01 -0.62 -3.18
CA TYR A 22 1.50 0.06 -2.00
C TYR A 22 1.20 1.57 -2.03
N THR A 23 1.56 2.24 -3.13
CA THR A 23 1.30 3.68 -3.30
C THR A 23 -0.20 3.99 -3.33
N ALA A 24 -1.03 3.12 -3.91
CA ALA A 24 -2.48 3.23 -3.88
C ALA A 24 -3.04 3.17 -2.46
N GLY A 25 -2.59 2.23 -1.65
CA GLY A 25 -3.03 2.07 -0.25
C GLY A 25 -2.74 3.30 0.59
N VAL A 26 -1.53 3.86 0.47
CA VAL A 26 -1.16 5.09 1.19
C VAL A 26 -1.98 6.29 0.74
N GLN A 27 -2.19 6.44 -0.56
CA GLN A 27 -3.03 7.50 -1.11
C GLN A 27 -4.46 7.39 -0.61
N TYR A 28 -5.02 6.18 -0.60
CA TYR A 28 -6.40 5.94 -0.18
C TYR A 28 -6.65 6.45 1.24
N ALA A 29 -5.76 6.18 2.18
CA ALA A 29 -5.89 6.66 3.56
C ALA A 29 -5.95 8.20 3.63
N SER A 30 -5.04 8.89 2.96
CA SER A 30 -5.00 10.36 2.93
C SER A 30 -6.21 10.96 2.23
N THR A 31 -6.64 10.37 1.11
CA THR A 31 -7.81 10.84 0.36
C THR A 31 -9.09 10.68 1.16
N THR A 32 -9.32 9.51 1.77
CA THR A 32 -10.48 9.25 2.63
C THR A 32 -10.57 10.22 3.79
N TYR A 33 -9.43 10.49 4.46
CA TYR A 33 -9.40 11.45 5.56
C TYR A 33 -9.78 12.85 5.09
N ARG A 34 -9.32 13.29 3.95
CA ARG A 34 -9.67 14.58 3.34
C ARG A 34 -11.15 14.67 2.98
N GLU A 35 -11.72 13.58 2.48
CA GLU A 35 -13.15 13.49 2.12
C GLU A 35 -14.04 13.61 3.35
N VAL A 36 -13.74 12.86 4.40
CA VAL A 36 -14.49 12.90 5.67
C VAL A 36 -14.43 14.28 6.34
N THR A 37 -13.33 15.00 6.18
CA THR A 37 -13.16 16.35 6.76
C THR A 37 -13.74 17.49 5.90
N GLY A 38 -14.35 17.18 4.77
CA GLY A 38 -15.04 18.18 3.92
C GLY A 38 -14.10 19.09 3.12
N LEU A 39 -12.82 18.77 3.00
CA LEU A 39 -11.83 19.58 2.29
C LEU A 39 -11.92 19.44 0.76
N PHE A 40 -13.15 19.37 0.20
CA PHE A 40 -13.35 19.13 -1.23
C PHE A 40 -12.95 20.33 -2.10
N LYS A 41 -13.21 21.55 -1.64
CA LYS A 41 -12.95 22.77 -2.41
C LYS A 41 -11.44 22.96 -2.67
N ILE A 42 -10.63 22.58 -1.70
CA ILE A 42 -9.17 22.70 -1.81
C ILE A 42 -8.65 21.53 -2.67
N GLY A 43 -8.14 21.85 -3.85
CA GLY A 43 -7.57 20.85 -4.76
C GLY A 43 -8.59 20.12 -5.65
N LYS A 44 -9.69 20.74 -5.99
CA LYS A 44 -10.71 20.18 -6.91
C LYS A 44 -10.14 19.78 -8.29
N TYR A 45 -9.10 20.46 -8.77
CA TYR A 45 -8.44 20.16 -10.04
C TYR A 45 -7.35 19.08 -9.95
N ARG A 46 -7.02 18.61 -8.76
CA ARG A 46 -5.97 17.61 -8.53
C ARG A 46 -6.18 16.30 -9.30
N PRO A 47 -7.38 15.69 -9.34
CA PRO A 47 -7.60 14.49 -10.14
C PRO A 47 -7.36 14.71 -11.62
N LEU A 48 -7.73 15.88 -12.13
CA LEU A 48 -7.49 16.25 -13.53
C LEU A 48 -5.99 16.37 -13.83
N ILE A 49 -5.26 17.06 -12.96
CA ILE A 49 -3.78 17.19 -13.10
C ILE A 49 -3.13 15.81 -13.04
N ALA A 50 -3.54 14.96 -12.09
CA ALA A 50 -3.02 13.60 -11.98
C ALA A 50 -3.33 12.76 -13.23
N ALA A 51 -4.54 12.88 -13.79
CA ALA A 51 -4.92 12.18 -15.02
C ALA A 51 -4.09 12.61 -16.22
N VAL A 52 -3.87 13.92 -16.39
CA VAL A 52 -3.03 14.45 -17.48
C VAL A 52 -1.57 13.96 -17.32
N ILE A 53 -0.99 14.07 -16.13
CA ILE A 53 0.37 13.61 -15.87
C ILE A 53 0.46 12.08 -16.11
N ASN A 54 -0.51 11.31 -15.62
CA ASN A 54 -0.56 9.88 -15.85
C ASN A 54 -0.59 9.54 -17.34
N LEU A 55 -1.48 10.17 -18.10
CA LEU A 55 -1.62 9.93 -19.53
C LEU A 55 -0.31 10.23 -20.28
N VAL A 56 0.27 11.40 -20.05
CA VAL A 56 1.50 11.82 -20.74
C VAL A 56 2.66 10.87 -20.39
N ILE A 57 2.88 10.59 -19.11
CA ILE A 57 3.99 9.73 -18.69
C ILE A 57 3.77 8.28 -19.15
N SER A 58 2.53 7.79 -19.08
CA SER A 58 2.20 6.43 -19.54
C SER A 58 2.45 6.26 -21.03
N ILE A 59 2.11 7.24 -21.86
CA ILE A 59 2.39 7.19 -23.30
C ILE A 59 3.91 7.18 -23.55
N ILE A 60 4.65 8.07 -22.89
CA ILE A 60 6.11 8.16 -23.05
C ILE A 60 6.80 6.85 -22.64
N LEU A 61 6.40 6.27 -21.50
CA LEU A 61 7.01 5.06 -20.97
C LEU A 61 6.47 3.77 -21.59
N ALA A 62 5.28 3.79 -22.17
CA ALA A 62 4.73 2.63 -22.87
C ALA A 62 5.56 2.24 -24.09
N TYR A 63 6.14 3.22 -24.78
CA TYR A 63 6.94 2.97 -25.97
C TYR A 63 8.18 2.08 -25.71
N PRO A 64 9.05 2.36 -24.71
CA PRO A 64 10.21 1.52 -24.39
C PRO A 64 9.91 0.35 -23.47
N LEU A 65 8.91 0.44 -22.57
CA LEU A 65 8.68 -0.52 -21.48
C LEU A 65 7.35 -1.29 -21.58
N GLY A 66 6.53 -1.02 -22.59
CA GLY A 66 5.24 -1.68 -22.77
C GLY A 66 4.31 -1.48 -21.56
N ILE A 67 3.69 -2.57 -21.11
CA ILE A 67 2.75 -2.58 -19.97
C ILE A 67 3.38 -2.05 -18.69
N SER A 68 4.65 -2.37 -18.44
CA SER A 68 5.39 -1.89 -17.27
C SER A 68 5.50 -0.37 -17.25
N GLY A 69 5.64 0.26 -18.42
CA GLY A 69 5.69 1.71 -18.58
C GLY A 69 4.37 2.40 -18.20
N ILE A 70 3.24 1.82 -18.57
CA ILE A 70 1.91 2.32 -18.20
C ILE A 70 1.72 2.28 -16.67
N LEU A 71 2.11 1.17 -16.05
CA LEU A 71 2.03 1.02 -14.59
C LEU A 71 2.95 1.99 -13.85
N LEU A 72 4.15 2.23 -14.37
CA LEU A 72 5.08 3.24 -13.82
C LEU A 72 4.50 4.65 -13.94
N GLY A 73 3.87 5.00 -15.06
CA GLY A 73 3.19 6.28 -15.23
C GLY A 73 2.16 6.55 -14.14
N THR A 74 1.41 5.52 -13.74
CA THR A 74 0.46 5.60 -12.63
C THR A 74 1.15 5.88 -11.29
N ILE A 75 2.26 5.21 -10.99
CA ILE A 75 3.02 5.44 -9.75
C ILE A 75 3.56 6.87 -9.72
N ILE A 76 4.19 7.31 -10.82
CA ILE A 76 4.79 8.64 -10.92
C ILE A 76 3.72 9.73 -10.76
N SER A 77 2.58 9.61 -11.43
CA SER A 77 1.50 10.60 -11.30
C SER A 77 0.96 10.69 -9.86
N ARG A 78 0.84 9.55 -9.16
CA ARG A 78 0.47 9.52 -7.74
C ARG A 78 1.50 10.19 -6.85
N LEU A 79 2.77 9.89 -7.04
CA LEU A 79 3.85 10.49 -6.26
C LEU A 79 3.97 12.00 -6.51
N CYS A 80 3.80 12.45 -7.76
CA CYS A 80 3.88 13.87 -8.09
C CYS A 80 2.72 14.69 -7.56
N VAL A 81 1.49 14.13 -7.53
CA VAL A 81 0.29 14.90 -7.20
C VAL A 81 -0.24 14.58 -5.79
N TYR A 82 -0.54 13.33 -5.50
CA TYR A 82 -1.25 12.96 -4.28
C TYR A 82 -0.35 12.84 -3.06
N PHE A 83 0.87 12.33 -3.24
CA PHE A 83 1.78 12.02 -2.15
C PHE A 83 2.16 13.24 -1.29
N TRP A 84 2.35 14.40 -1.93
CA TRP A 84 2.72 15.64 -1.26
C TRP A 84 1.51 16.48 -0.86
N TYR A 85 0.54 16.57 -1.74
CA TYR A 85 -0.54 17.52 -1.64
C TYR A 85 -1.52 17.19 -0.51
N ASP A 86 -1.97 15.93 -0.42
CA ASP A 86 -2.96 15.54 0.58
C ASP A 86 -2.46 15.67 2.01
N PRO A 87 -1.29 15.11 2.39
CA PRO A 87 -0.76 15.27 3.73
C PRO A 87 -0.46 16.74 4.07
N TYR A 88 0.04 17.51 3.10
CA TYR A 88 0.34 18.93 3.31
C TYR A 88 -0.91 19.71 3.67
N ILE A 89 -2.00 19.57 2.91
CA ILE A 89 -3.24 20.29 3.18
C ILE A 89 -3.87 19.85 4.49
N ILE A 90 -3.96 18.55 4.76
CA ILE A 90 -4.53 18.02 5.99
C ILE A 90 -3.78 18.60 7.22
N HIS A 91 -2.45 18.56 7.18
CA HIS A 91 -1.65 19.07 8.33
C HIS A 91 -1.73 20.57 8.48
N LYS A 92 -1.76 21.33 7.39
CA LYS A 92 -1.84 22.77 7.40
C LYS A 92 -3.20 23.28 7.87
N THR A 93 -4.30 22.64 7.43
CA THR A 93 -5.65 23.15 7.71
C THR A 93 -6.26 22.58 9.00
N LEU A 94 -5.96 21.35 9.36
CA LEU A 94 -6.62 20.67 10.48
C LEU A 94 -5.74 20.54 11.72
N PHE A 95 -4.46 20.22 11.55
CA PHE A 95 -3.61 19.89 12.68
C PHE A 95 -2.66 21.02 13.10
N ALA A 96 -2.42 22.03 12.26
CA ALA A 96 -1.41 23.07 12.47
C ALA A 96 -0.04 22.49 12.92
N ARG A 97 0.29 21.27 12.46
CA ARG A 97 1.49 20.51 12.84
C ARG A 97 2.42 20.33 11.65
N SER A 98 3.70 20.09 11.94
CA SER A 98 4.70 19.82 10.92
C SER A 98 4.41 18.53 10.15
N VAL A 99 4.40 18.64 8.83
CA VAL A 99 4.22 17.52 7.88
C VAL A 99 5.41 16.54 7.96
N SER A 100 6.56 16.99 8.45
CA SER A 100 7.78 16.18 8.55
C SER A 100 7.58 14.89 9.37
N LYS A 101 6.77 14.93 10.42
CA LYS A 101 6.49 13.74 11.25
C LYS A 101 5.74 12.67 10.44
N TYR A 102 4.81 13.10 9.59
CA TYR A 102 4.08 12.20 8.69
C TYR A 102 5.03 11.48 7.73
N PHE A 103 5.91 12.24 7.05
CA PHE A 103 6.86 11.64 6.11
C PHE A 103 7.86 10.70 6.77
N LYS A 104 8.34 11.02 7.98
CA LYS A 104 9.18 10.09 8.77
C LYS A 104 8.46 8.77 9.03
N THR A 105 7.23 8.84 9.50
CA THR A 105 6.42 7.64 9.75
C THR A 105 6.20 6.84 8.45
N TYR A 106 5.91 7.54 7.36
CA TYR A 106 5.76 6.90 6.05
C TYR A 106 7.02 6.14 5.62
N VAL A 107 8.20 6.75 5.75
CA VAL A 107 9.48 6.10 5.40
C VAL A 107 9.72 4.86 6.27
N ILE A 108 9.40 4.91 7.56
CA ILE A 108 9.52 3.76 8.46
C ILE A 108 8.61 2.62 8.00
N TYR A 109 7.33 2.90 7.70
CA TYR A 109 6.40 1.89 7.18
C TYR A 109 6.87 1.30 5.85
N ALA A 110 7.38 2.13 4.94
CA ALA A 110 7.93 1.69 3.67
C ALA A 110 9.15 0.76 3.87
N ALA A 111 10.08 1.14 4.74
CA ALA A 111 11.26 0.34 5.05
C ALA A 111 10.87 -1.02 5.66
N VAL A 112 9.96 -1.05 6.64
CA VAL A 112 9.46 -2.29 7.24
C VAL A 112 8.78 -3.17 6.20
N SER A 113 7.98 -2.59 5.31
CA SER A 113 7.30 -3.33 4.23
C SER A 113 8.29 -3.96 3.25
N ILE A 114 9.33 -3.21 2.86
CA ILE A 114 10.39 -3.71 1.97
C ILE A 114 11.19 -4.83 2.64
N CYS A 115 11.61 -4.64 3.89
CA CYS A 115 12.34 -5.66 4.65
C CYS A 115 11.52 -6.94 4.81
N THR A 116 10.23 -6.80 5.14
CA THR A 116 9.31 -7.93 5.26
C THR A 116 9.13 -8.66 3.94
N GLY A 117 8.98 -7.91 2.84
CA GLY A 117 8.88 -8.49 1.49
C GLY A 117 10.14 -9.28 1.10
N MET A 118 11.33 -8.72 1.34
CA MET A 118 12.60 -9.41 1.08
C MET A 118 12.74 -10.67 1.93
N LEU A 119 12.36 -10.63 3.20
CA LEU A 119 12.38 -11.79 4.09
C LEU A 119 11.41 -12.87 3.61
N CYS A 120 10.20 -12.51 3.18
CA CYS A 120 9.25 -13.46 2.59
C CYS A 120 9.79 -14.11 1.32
N LEU A 121 10.41 -13.34 0.43
CA LEU A 121 11.05 -13.87 -0.79
C LEU A 121 12.18 -14.84 -0.44
N PHE A 122 13.02 -14.50 0.53
CA PHE A 122 14.11 -15.36 0.99
C PHE A 122 13.58 -16.68 1.56
N ILE A 123 12.57 -16.66 2.42
CA ILE A 123 11.97 -17.87 3.00
C ILE A 123 11.29 -18.70 1.90
N CYS A 124 10.51 -18.07 1.01
CA CYS A 124 9.85 -18.76 -0.08
C CYS A 124 10.84 -19.41 -1.08
N SER A 125 12.03 -18.85 -1.24
CA SER A 125 13.07 -19.45 -2.08
C SER A 125 13.67 -20.74 -1.47
N ARG A 126 13.63 -20.88 -0.14
CA ARG A 126 14.10 -22.07 0.57
C ARG A 126 13.07 -23.20 0.62
N ILE A 127 11.80 -22.87 0.43
CA ILE A 127 10.72 -23.87 0.42
C ILE A 127 10.65 -24.47 -1.00
N GLN A 128 11.14 -25.70 -1.16
CA GLN A 128 11.05 -26.49 -2.38
C GLN A 128 10.42 -27.85 -2.06
N ILE A 129 9.14 -28.00 -2.34
CA ILE A 129 8.38 -29.22 -2.14
C ILE A 129 8.13 -29.83 -3.53
N SER A 130 8.35 -31.13 -3.66
CA SER A 130 8.21 -31.85 -4.94
C SER A 130 6.81 -31.73 -5.57
N SER A 131 5.75 -31.61 -4.76
CA SER A 131 4.39 -31.40 -5.26
C SER A 131 4.13 -29.92 -5.54
N GLY A 132 3.84 -29.55 -6.79
CA GLY A 132 3.60 -28.17 -7.21
C GLY A 132 2.44 -27.49 -6.46
N ILE A 133 1.35 -28.21 -6.18
CA ILE A 133 0.19 -27.67 -5.46
C ILE A 133 0.53 -27.44 -4.00
N ILE A 134 1.17 -28.38 -3.31
CA ILE A 134 1.54 -28.25 -1.91
C ILE A 134 2.57 -27.14 -1.73
N ASN A 135 3.53 -27.01 -2.63
CA ASN A 135 4.51 -25.93 -2.63
C ASN A 135 3.85 -24.55 -2.78
N PHE A 136 2.86 -24.44 -3.66
CA PHE A 136 2.09 -23.21 -3.82
C PHE A 136 1.32 -22.83 -2.55
N ILE A 137 0.59 -23.79 -1.95
CA ILE A 137 -0.18 -23.57 -0.71
C ILE A 137 0.75 -23.19 0.45
N ALA A 138 1.88 -23.87 0.61
CA ALA A 138 2.85 -23.55 1.65
C ALA A 138 3.40 -22.11 1.52
N LYS A 139 3.79 -21.70 0.32
CA LYS A 139 4.24 -20.33 0.05
C LYS A 139 3.13 -19.29 0.29
N MET A 140 1.90 -19.60 -0.09
CA MET A 140 0.74 -18.73 0.15
C MET A 140 0.50 -18.52 1.66
N ILE A 141 0.58 -19.58 2.47
CA ILE A 141 0.44 -19.51 3.93
C ILE A 141 1.56 -18.66 4.54
N VAL A 142 2.81 -18.86 4.14
CA VAL A 142 3.95 -18.06 4.61
C VAL A 142 3.76 -16.58 4.26
N CYS A 143 3.40 -16.27 3.02
CA CYS A 143 3.15 -14.88 2.59
C CYS A 143 1.94 -14.23 3.27
N ALA A 144 0.97 -15.00 3.74
CA ALA A 144 -0.17 -14.48 4.47
C ALA A 144 0.16 -14.27 5.97
N ILE A 145 0.86 -15.17 6.61
CA ILE A 145 1.08 -15.15 8.06
C ILE A 145 2.28 -14.27 8.45
N MET A 146 3.40 -14.43 7.76
CA MET A 146 4.66 -13.77 8.12
C MET A 146 4.58 -12.23 8.16
N PRO A 147 4.06 -11.54 7.13
CA PRO A 147 3.94 -10.10 7.17
C PRO A 147 3.07 -9.62 8.34
N ASN A 148 1.94 -10.28 8.57
CA ASN A 148 1.05 -9.91 9.66
C ASN A 148 1.72 -10.04 11.03
N ILE A 149 2.48 -11.11 11.26
CA ILE A 149 3.23 -11.29 12.50
C ILE A 149 4.28 -10.19 12.66
N ILE A 150 5.06 -9.90 11.63
CA ILE A 150 6.11 -8.87 11.66
C ILE A 150 5.50 -7.49 11.94
N PHE A 151 4.41 -7.15 11.26
CA PHE A 151 3.72 -5.88 11.49
C PHE A 151 3.18 -5.77 12.92
N VAL A 152 2.55 -6.82 13.45
CA VAL A 152 2.07 -6.82 14.85
C VAL A 152 3.23 -6.65 15.83
N ILE A 153 4.32 -7.37 15.66
CA ILE A 153 5.49 -7.29 16.56
C ILE A 153 6.11 -5.88 16.51
N THR A 154 6.28 -5.32 15.30
CA THR A 154 6.93 -4.03 15.10
C THR A 154 6.08 -2.88 15.62
N PHE A 155 4.77 -2.92 15.40
CA PHE A 155 3.89 -1.79 15.70
C PHE A 155 3.02 -1.95 16.94
N ARG A 156 3.11 -3.06 17.69
CA ARG A 156 2.30 -3.32 18.90
C ARG A 156 2.42 -2.25 19.99
N HIS A 157 3.52 -1.51 20.03
CA HIS A 157 3.78 -0.47 21.02
C HIS A 157 3.34 0.93 20.56
N THR A 158 2.97 1.09 19.29
CA THR A 158 2.48 2.36 18.73
C THR A 158 1.09 2.71 19.27
N ASP A 159 0.83 4.01 19.42
CA ASP A 159 -0.47 4.50 19.92
C ASP A 159 -1.61 4.17 18.96
N GLU A 160 -1.32 4.10 17.66
CA GLU A 160 -2.25 3.67 16.62
C GLU A 160 -2.73 2.24 16.84
N PHE A 161 -1.81 1.33 17.15
CA PHE A 161 -2.15 -0.07 17.41
C PHE A 161 -2.98 -0.24 18.68
N LYS A 162 -2.66 0.51 19.74
CA LYS A 162 -3.45 0.53 20.99
C LYS A 162 -4.88 0.99 20.74
N LYS A 163 -5.08 2.03 19.91
CA LYS A 163 -6.40 2.52 19.51
C LYS A 163 -7.18 1.46 18.73
N ILE A 164 -6.56 0.82 17.74
CA ILE A 164 -7.21 -0.26 16.97
C ILE A 164 -7.66 -1.41 17.88
N LYS A 165 -6.79 -1.83 18.81
CA LYS A 165 -7.11 -2.87 19.79
C LYS A 165 -8.31 -2.47 20.68
N TRP A 166 -8.33 -1.23 21.15
CA TRP A 166 -9.43 -0.69 21.93
C TRP A 166 -10.75 -0.67 21.13
N TYR A 167 -10.71 -0.21 19.87
CA TYR A 167 -11.88 -0.24 18.99
C TYR A 167 -12.38 -1.66 18.75
N ALA A 168 -11.52 -2.60 18.45
CA ALA A 168 -11.88 -4.01 18.25
C ALA A 168 -12.55 -4.61 19.51
N GLN A 169 -12.01 -4.32 20.69
CA GLN A 169 -12.61 -4.77 21.96
C GLN A 169 -13.97 -4.11 22.21
N SER A 170 -14.12 -2.82 21.93
CA SER A 170 -15.40 -2.12 22.10
C SER A 170 -16.49 -2.65 21.18
N LEU A 171 -16.16 -2.98 19.94
CA LEU A 171 -17.09 -3.59 18.99
C LEU A 171 -17.50 -5.01 19.44
N TYR A 172 -16.55 -5.79 19.94
CA TYR A 172 -16.83 -7.12 20.46
C TYR A 172 -17.78 -7.07 21.67
N GLN A 173 -17.56 -6.14 22.60
CA GLN A 173 -18.42 -5.95 23.77
C GLN A 173 -19.83 -5.47 23.37
N ARG A 174 -19.94 -4.51 22.43
CA ARG A 174 -21.25 -4.07 21.90
C ARG A 174 -22.04 -5.23 21.30
N ARG A 175 -21.37 -6.07 20.50
CA ARG A 175 -22.01 -7.24 19.88
C ARG A 175 -22.51 -8.25 20.94
N LYS A 176 -21.73 -8.44 22.01
CA LYS A 176 -22.11 -9.31 23.12
C LYS A 176 -23.32 -8.77 23.90
N ASN A 177 -23.37 -7.45 24.12
CA ASN A 177 -24.49 -6.82 24.84
C ASN A 177 -25.77 -6.70 23.99
N CYS A 178 -25.70 -6.75 22.65
CA CYS A 178 -26.87 -6.81 21.77
C CYS A 178 -27.42 -8.24 21.58
N ALA A 179 -26.68 -9.27 22.02
CA ALA A 179 -27.07 -10.68 21.90
C ALA A 179 -27.75 -11.21 23.16
N HIS A 180 -27.91 -10.39 24.19
CA HIS A 180 -28.71 -10.58 25.39
C HIS A 180 -29.89 -9.60 25.42
#